data_eddc7db2fe77b67b625384bd833aed4a
#
_entry.id   eddc7db2fe77b67b625384bd833aed4a
#
_cell.length_a   1.000
_cell.length_b   1.000
_cell.length_c   1.000
_cell.angle_alpha   90.00
_cell.angle_beta   90.00
_cell.angle_gamma   90.00
#
_symmetry.space_group_name_H-M   'P 1'
#
loop_
_entity.id
_entity.type
_entity.pdbx_description
1 polymer ?
#
loop_
_entity_poly.entity_id
_entity_poly.type
_entity_poly.pdbx_seq_one_letter_code
_entity_poly.pdbx_strand_id
1 'polypeptide(L)'
;MILKEGIGMKKNLGVVQAVYPMPVLIDAAYDENGKVNAMNAAWGMICNTDRIALFIDEDHKTTQNLLKTKAFTVSLADRAHMDVADFFGIATGNKMTDKFDRTGYHASKS
;
A
#
# COMPACT_ATOMS: atom_id res chain seq x y z
N MET A 1 -24.79 -15.16 -7.36
CA MET A 1 -24.20 -14.60 -8.59
C MET A 1 -25.19 -14.76 -9.73
N ILE A 2 -25.51 -13.67 -10.41
CA ILE A 2 -26.45 -13.67 -11.53
C ILE A 2 -25.65 -13.78 -12.84
N LEU A 3 -25.83 -14.83 -13.60
CA LEU A 3 -25.21 -15.02 -14.91
C LEU A 3 -26.28 -15.15 -15.99
N LYS A 4 -26.02 -14.52 -17.11
CA LYS A 4 -26.82 -14.68 -18.32
C LYS A 4 -26.60 -16.07 -18.89
N GLU A 5 -27.68 -16.79 -19.30
CA GLU A 5 -27.55 -18.05 -20.04
C GLU A 5 -26.67 -17.90 -21.28
N GLY A 6 -25.88 -18.92 -21.59
CA GLY A 6 -25.00 -18.93 -22.75
C GLY A 6 -23.63 -18.27 -22.58
N ILE A 7 -23.30 -17.71 -21.42
CA ILE A 7 -21.97 -17.20 -21.13
C ILE A 7 -21.11 -18.30 -20.52
N GLY A 8 -20.32 -18.96 -21.33
CA GLY A 8 -19.21 -19.82 -20.98
C GLY A 8 -19.46 -20.87 -19.89
N MET A 9 -18.52 -21.76 -19.70
CA MET A 9 -18.55 -22.72 -18.59
C MET A 9 -17.94 -22.10 -17.34
N LYS A 10 -18.59 -22.34 -16.20
CA LYS A 10 -18.02 -22.02 -14.88
C LYS A 10 -16.93 -23.04 -14.56
N LYS A 11 -15.81 -22.56 -14.02
CA LYS A 11 -14.72 -23.39 -13.51
C LYS A 11 -14.47 -23.04 -12.06
N ASN A 12 -14.37 -24.06 -11.21
CA ASN A 12 -13.93 -23.87 -9.84
C ASN A 12 -12.42 -23.64 -9.82
N LEU A 13 -11.98 -22.46 -9.39
CA LEU A 13 -10.57 -22.10 -9.28
C LEU A 13 -9.99 -22.35 -7.90
N GLY A 14 -10.81 -22.84 -6.95
CA GLY A 14 -10.41 -22.93 -5.55
C GLY A 14 -10.36 -21.58 -4.85
N VAL A 15 -9.51 -21.47 -3.83
CA VAL A 15 -9.28 -20.21 -3.10
C VAL A 15 -8.19 -19.41 -3.83
N VAL A 16 -8.58 -18.33 -4.46
CA VAL A 16 -7.68 -17.47 -5.26
C VAL A 16 -7.96 -15.99 -4.98
N GLN A 17 -6.91 -15.18 -5.11
CA GLN A 17 -7.00 -13.73 -5.05
C GLN A 17 -7.38 -13.19 -6.44
N ALA A 18 -8.64 -13.24 -6.81
CA ALA A 18 -9.08 -13.00 -8.19
C ALA A 18 -9.85 -11.68 -8.38
N VAL A 19 -9.53 -10.65 -7.60
CA VAL A 19 -10.12 -9.32 -7.74
C VAL A 19 -9.08 -8.38 -8.37
N TYR A 20 -9.17 -8.20 -9.68
CA TYR A 20 -8.25 -7.37 -10.46
C TYR A 20 -9.01 -6.46 -11.43
N PRO A 21 -8.43 -5.30 -11.86
CA PRO A 21 -7.15 -4.74 -11.39
C PRO A 21 -7.26 -4.14 -9.98
N MET A 22 -6.14 -4.06 -9.29
CA MET A 22 -6.00 -3.38 -7.99
C MET A 22 -4.94 -2.29 -8.10
N PRO A 23 -5.17 -1.09 -7.52
CA PRO A 23 -4.17 -0.05 -7.51
C PRO A 23 -3.01 -0.44 -6.59
N VAL A 24 -1.80 0.01 -6.93
CA VAL A 24 -0.67 0.00 -6.00
C VAL A 24 -0.67 1.33 -5.26
N LEU A 25 -0.82 1.26 -3.94
CA LEU A 25 -0.82 2.41 -3.06
C LEU A 25 0.56 2.57 -2.42
N ILE A 26 0.96 3.81 -2.17
CA ILE A 26 2.15 4.13 -1.40
C ILE A 26 1.68 4.76 -0.09
N ASP A 27 1.86 4.03 0.98
CA ASP A 27 1.53 4.47 2.33
C ASP A 27 2.77 5.03 3.01
N ALA A 28 2.67 6.22 3.59
CA ALA A 28 3.77 6.84 4.30
C ALA A 28 3.32 7.36 5.66
N ALA A 29 4.18 7.20 6.66
CA ALA A 29 3.96 7.68 8.01
C ALA A 29 5.27 8.11 8.67
N TYR A 30 5.20 9.17 9.47
CA TYR A 30 6.30 9.57 10.34
C TYR A 30 6.35 8.71 11.60
N ASP A 31 7.54 8.49 12.11
CA ASP A 31 7.71 7.96 13.46
C ASP A 31 7.64 9.08 14.52
N GLU A 32 7.79 8.70 15.79
CA GLU A 32 7.74 9.64 16.92
C GLU A 32 8.84 10.71 16.87
N ASN A 33 9.93 10.47 16.12
CA ASN A 33 11.05 11.39 15.96
C ASN A 33 10.95 12.25 14.69
N GLY A 34 9.84 12.14 13.94
CA GLY A 34 9.64 12.86 12.70
C GLY A 34 10.35 12.24 11.50
N LYS A 35 10.82 11.00 11.60
CA LYS A 35 11.43 10.28 10.49
C LYS A 35 10.35 9.54 9.69
N VAL A 36 10.33 9.77 8.38
CA VAL A 36 9.35 9.15 7.50
C VAL A 36 9.77 7.74 7.10
N ASN A 37 8.80 6.84 6.99
CA ASN A 37 8.92 5.59 6.29
C ASN A 37 7.76 5.45 5.30
N ALA A 38 8.04 4.92 4.13
CA ALA A 38 7.05 4.63 3.11
C ALA A 38 7.10 3.15 2.72
N MET A 39 5.95 2.60 2.37
CA MET A 39 5.80 1.24 1.85
C MET A 39 4.79 1.23 0.71
N ASN A 40 4.85 0.27 -0.17
CA ASN A 40 3.73 0.03 -1.06
C ASN A 40 2.72 -0.94 -0.41
N ALA A 41 1.46 -0.74 -0.72
CA ALA A 41 0.36 -1.59 -0.30
C ALA A 41 -0.47 -1.98 -1.53
N ALA A 42 -0.57 -3.28 -1.77
CA ALA A 42 -1.35 -3.81 -2.88
C ALA A 42 -2.82 -4.02 -2.52
N TRP A 43 -3.15 -4.09 -1.24
CA TRP A 43 -4.49 -4.40 -0.78
C TRP A 43 -5.14 -3.20 -0.12
N GLY A 44 -5.78 -2.39 -0.95
CA GLY A 44 -6.57 -1.25 -0.53
C GLY A 44 -7.70 -0.97 -1.53
N MET A 45 -8.78 -0.39 -1.03
CA MET A 45 -9.93 -0.06 -1.85
C MET A 45 -10.78 1.03 -1.21
N ILE A 46 -11.63 1.65 -2.01
CA ILE A 46 -12.68 2.53 -1.50
C ILE A 46 -13.69 1.70 -0.71
N CYS A 47 -14.00 2.11 0.50
CA CYS A 47 -15.00 1.45 1.35
C CYS A 47 -16.18 2.35 1.72
N ASN A 48 -16.07 3.65 1.43
CA ASN A 48 -17.18 4.61 1.58
C ASN A 48 -16.88 5.85 0.71
N THR A 49 -17.77 6.84 0.70
CA THR A 49 -17.61 8.10 -0.05
C THR A 49 -16.40 8.92 0.39
N ASP A 50 -15.98 8.79 1.64
CA ASP A 50 -14.93 9.55 2.29
C ASP A 50 -13.83 8.67 2.92
N ARG A 51 -13.82 7.36 2.63
CA ARG A 51 -12.94 6.39 3.29
C ARG A 51 -12.35 5.39 2.32
N ILE A 52 -11.13 5.00 2.62
CA ILE A 52 -10.46 3.85 2.01
C ILE A 52 -10.14 2.83 3.09
N ALA A 53 -10.19 1.57 2.73
CA ALA A 53 -9.71 0.47 3.55
C ALA A 53 -8.32 0.05 3.09
N LEU A 54 -7.41 -0.14 4.03
CA LEU A 54 -6.08 -0.70 3.79
C LEU A 54 -5.95 -1.99 4.60
N PHE A 55 -5.40 -3.02 3.96
CA PHE A 55 -5.12 -4.30 4.59
C PHE A 55 -3.61 -4.46 4.66
N ILE A 56 -3.04 -4.12 5.80
CA ILE A 56 -1.58 -4.05 6.01
C ILE A 56 -1.20 -4.82 7.28
N ASP A 57 -0.06 -5.48 7.24
CA ASP A 57 0.44 -6.25 8.36
C ASP A 57 1.03 -5.34 9.45
N GLU A 58 0.91 -5.75 10.70
CA GLU A 58 1.36 -5.00 11.86
C GLU A 58 2.88 -4.97 12.03
N ASP A 59 3.59 -5.87 11.39
CA ASP A 59 5.06 -5.95 11.45
C ASP A 59 5.77 -4.97 10.49
N HIS A 60 5.02 -4.32 9.59
CA HIS A 60 5.58 -3.28 8.73
C HIS A 60 5.92 -2.01 9.50
N LYS A 61 7.08 -1.42 9.20
CA LYS A 61 7.52 -0.17 9.85
C LYS A 61 6.51 0.96 9.70
N THR A 62 5.92 1.12 8.51
CA THR A 62 4.88 2.14 8.29
C THR A 62 3.66 1.90 9.17
N THR A 63 3.21 0.65 9.31
CA THR A 63 2.09 0.29 10.17
C THR A 63 2.39 0.63 11.63
N GLN A 64 3.58 0.28 12.11
CA GLN A 64 4.02 0.62 13.46
C GLN A 64 4.04 2.13 13.71
N ASN A 65 4.50 2.91 12.73
CA ASN A 65 4.53 4.36 12.79
C ASN A 65 3.11 4.93 12.86
N LEU A 66 2.23 4.54 11.94
CA LEU A 66 0.86 5.07 11.90
C LEU A 66 0.04 4.72 13.15
N LEU A 67 0.27 3.56 13.76
CA LEU A 67 -0.40 3.19 15.01
C LEU A 67 0.02 4.07 16.17
N LYS A 68 1.26 4.56 16.18
CA LYS A 68 1.79 5.46 17.21
C LYS A 68 1.39 6.91 16.96
N THR A 69 1.62 7.42 15.75
CA THR A 69 1.39 8.84 15.44
C THR A 69 -0.06 9.15 15.04
N LYS A 70 -0.85 8.12 14.71
CA LYS A 70 -2.26 8.23 14.27
C LYS A 70 -2.45 9.09 13.00
N ALA A 71 -1.40 9.20 12.20
CA ALA A 71 -1.41 9.95 10.95
C ALA A 71 -0.60 9.23 9.87
N PHE A 72 -1.09 9.26 8.64
CA PHE A 72 -0.43 8.70 7.48
C PHE A 72 -0.97 9.33 6.21
N THR A 73 -0.26 9.16 5.11
CA THR A 73 -0.69 9.56 3.78
C THR A 73 -0.77 8.35 2.86
N VAL A 74 -1.65 8.42 1.88
CA VAL A 74 -1.80 7.41 0.83
C VAL A 74 -1.65 8.11 -0.51
N SER A 75 -0.74 7.62 -1.33
CA SER A 75 -0.51 8.08 -2.69
C SER A 75 -0.70 6.93 -3.68
N LEU A 76 -1.09 7.26 -4.90
CA LEU A 76 -1.16 6.29 -5.99
C LEU A 76 0.23 6.18 -6.64
N ALA A 77 0.68 4.95 -6.86
CA ALA A 77 1.87 4.72 -7.67
C ALA A 77 1.57 5.02 -9.14
N ASP A 78 2.47 5.73 -9.78
CA ASP A 78 2.42 6.02 -11.21
C ASP A 78 3.62 5.40 -11.95
N ARG A 79 3.57 5.47 -13.27
CA ARG A 79 4.63 4.91 -14.12
C ARG A 79 5.97 5.62 -13.93
N ALA A 80 5.97 6.91 -13.69
CA ALA A 80 7.20 7.72 -13.55
C ALA A 80 7.97 7.39 -12.27
N HIS A 81 7.27 6.88 -11.25
CA HIS A 81 7.82 6.57 -9.93
C HIS A 81 7.83 5.06 -9.62
N MET A 82 7.70 4.22 -10.64
CA MET A 82 7.57 2.77 -10.48
C MET A 82 8.78 2.15 -9.76
N ASP A 83 9.99 2.59 -10.08
CA ASP A 83 11.23 2.05 -9.49
C ASP A 83 11.27 2.32 -7.98
N VAL A 84 10.88 3.51 -7.56
CA VAL A 84 10.83 3.89 -6.14
C VAL A 84 9.69 3.16 -5.42
N ALA A 85 8.55 3.00 -6.06
CA ALA A 85 7.44 2.22 -5.51
C ALA A 85 7.84 0.75 -5.30
N ASP A 86 8.54 0.15 -6.26
CA ASP A 86 9.06 -1.21 -6.12
C ASP A 86 10.07 -1.32 -4.97
N PHE A 87 10.99 -0.38 -4.87
CA PHE A 87 11.94 -0.32 -3.74
C PHE A 87 11.23 -0.23 -2.39
N PHE A 88 10.18 0.59 -2.26
CA PHE A 88 9.39 0.67 -1.04
C PHE A 88 8.71 -0.65 -0.66
N GLY A 89 8.41 -1.49 -1.63
CA GLY A 89 7.84 -2.81 -1.40
C GLY A 89 8.85 -3.89 -1.01
N ILE A 90 10.09 -3.76 -1.47
CA ILE A 90 11.17 -4.75 -1.24
C ILE A 90 11.89 -4.47 0.08
N ALA A 91 12.23 -3.21 0.34
CA ALA A 91 12.99 -2.81 1.53
C ALA A 91 12.08 -2.65 2.75
N THR A 92 12.53 -3.10 3.91
CA THR A 92 11.83 -2.86 5.17
C THR A 92 12.56 -1.79 6.00
N GLY A 93 11.81 -0.79 6.49
CA GLY A 93 12.33 0.25 7.38
C GLY A 93 12.80 -0.28 8.74
N ASN A 94 12.36 -1.47 9.15
CA ASN A 94 12.84 -2.13 10.36
C ASN A 94 14.28 -2.61 10.27
N LYS A 95 14.75 -2.94 9.05
CA LYS A 95 16.13 -3.38 8.79
C LYS A 95 16.97 -2.30 8.14
N MET A 96 16.37 -1.47 7.30
CA MET A 96 17.01 -0.39 6.56
C MET A 96 16.53 0.95 7.11
N THR A 97 17.22 1.50 8.08
CA THR A 97 16.81 2.72 8.80
C THR A 97 16.85 3.98 7.94
N ASP A 98 17.63 3.99 6.86
CA ASP A 98 17.75 5.06 5.88
C ASP A 98 16.94 4.79 4.59
N LYS A 99 15.95 3.90 4.64
CA LYS A 99 15.16 3.45 3.49
C LYS A 99 14.61 4.61 2.66
N PHE A 100 13.96 5.57 3.30
CA PHE A 100 13.37 6.70 2.59
C PHE A 100 14.43 7.63 2.00
N ASP A 101 15.49 7.93 2.76
CA ASP A 101 16.56 8.84 2.35
C ASP A 101 17.30 8.35 1.10
N ARG A 102 17.41 7.03 0.93
CA ARG A 102 18.03 6.41 -0.25
C ARG A 102 17.32 6.69 -1.56
N THR A 103 16.05 7.05 -1.51
CA THR A 103 15.28 7.38 -2.72
C THR A 103 15.60 8.76 -3.28
N GLY A 104 16.17 9.65 -2.48
CA GLY A 104 16.36 11.06 -2.81
C GLY A 104 15.08 11.88 -2.80
N TYR A 105 13.96 11.31 -2.40
CA TYR A 105 12.69 12.04 -2.26
C TYR A 105 12.64 12.83 -0.96
N HIS A 106 11.82 13.85 -0.97
CA HIS A 106 11.60 14.72 0.18
C HIS A 106 10.18 14.52 0.72
N ALA A 107 10.08 14.40 2.03
CA ALA A 107 8.79 14.38 2.72
C ALA A 107 8.39 15.80 3.13
N SER A 108 7.13 16.13 2.95
CA SER A 108 6.53 17.35 3.44
C SER A 108 5.50 17.07 4.52
N LYS A 109 5.22 18.05 5.36
CA LYS A 109 4.07 17.93 6.27
C LYS A 109 2.78 17.90 5.44
N SER A 110 1.93 16.95 5.79
CA SER A 110 0.55 16.86 5.29
C SER A 110 -0.37 17.74 6.11
#